data_80cbe119489afad25afbc5f6d7910425
#
_entry.id   80cbe119489afad25afbc5f6d7910425
#
_cell.length_a   1.000
_cell.length_b   1.000
_cell.length_c   1.000
_cell.angle_alpha   90.00
_cell.angle_beta   90.00
_cell.angle_gamma   90.00
#
_symmetry.space_group_name_H-M   'P 1'
#
loop_
_entity.id
_entity.type
_entity.pdbx_description
1 polymer ?
#
loop_
_entity_poly.entity_id
_entity_poly.type
_entity_poly.pdbx_seq_one_letter_code
_entity_poly.pdbx_strand_id
1 'polypeptide(L)'
;MLPARIKTNSTKADEGKRSPAHRKWVRGFECSVPGCGQRPIECAHVRLGTDGGVGIKPADKWCISLCVFHHAEQHQIGEIQFEKVHRLDLKALAAEFFFRSPHRGNM
;
A
#
# COMPACT_ATOMS: atom_id res chain seq x y z
N MET A 1 29.35 -0.48 17.48
CA MET A 1 29.05 -1.05 16.69
C MET A 1 27.88 -1.79 16.74
N LEU A 2 27.22 -1.81 17.36
CA LEU A 2 26.07 -2.39 17.65
C LEU A 2 24.87 -1.97 16.90
N PRO A 3 24.80 -0.71 16.35
CA PRO A 3 23.64 -0.27 15.57
C PRO A 3 23.31 -1.19 14.42
N ALA A 4 24.32 -1.76 13.79
CA ALA A 4 24.11 -2.64 12.65
C ALA A 4 23.30 -3.88 13.03
N ARG A 5 23.51 -4.38 14.23
CA ARG A 5 22.85 -5.57 14.70
C ARG A 5 21.38 -5.33 14.95
N ILE A 6 21.06 -4.15 15.51
CA ILE A 6 19.68 -3.76 15.73
C ILE A 6 18.95 -3.61 14.40
N LYS A 7 19.60 -2.99 13.43
CA LYS A 7 19.04 -2.83 12.10
C LYS A 7 18.76 -4.18 11.45
N THR A 8 19.64 -5.14 11.66
CA THR A 8 19.46 -6.47 11.08
C THR A 8 18.19 -7.13 11.58
N ASN A 9 17.93 -7.02 12.89
CA ASN A 9 16.71 -7.59 13.45
C ASN A 9 15.48 -6.91 12.92
N SER A 10 15.49 -5.58 12.85
CA SER A 10 14.39 -4.83 12.27
C SER A 10 14.19 -5.18 10.81
N THR A 11 15.29 -5.34 10.08
CA THR A 11 15.24 -5.69 8.67
C THR A 11 14.55 -7.04 8.46
N LYS A 12 14.84 -8.02 9.31
CA LYS A 12 14.18 -9.31 9.19
C LYS A 12 12.68 -9.21 9.41
N ALA A 13 12.27 -8.46 10.41
CA ALA A 13 10.85 -8.24 10.67
C ALA A 13 10.19 -7.55 9.49
N ASP A 14 10.87 -6.57 8.89
CA ASP A 14 10.36 -5.86 7.74
C ASP A 14 10.35 -6.70 6.47
N GLU A 15 11.32 -7.55 6.27
CA GLU A 15 11.41 -8.38 5.07
C GLU A 15 10.15 -9.20 4.86
N GLY A 16 9.56 -9.74 5.93
CA GLY A 16 8.31 -10.50 5.84
C GLY A 16 7.12 -9.64 5.43
N LYS A 17 7.25 -8.32 5.56
CA LYS A 17 6.19 -7.39 5.22
C LYS A 17 6.44 -6.66 3.91
N ARG A 18 7.63 -6.76 3.34
CA ARG A 18 8.01 -6.01 2.14
C ARG A 18 8.09 -6.93 0.94
N SER A 19 7.55 -6.47 -0.17
CA SER A 19 7.63 -7.17 -1.44
C SER A 19 7.78 -6.16 -2.57
N PRO A 20 9.03 -5.82 -2.93
CA PRO A 20 9.25 -4.91 -4.05
C PRO A 20 8.59 -5.36 -5.34
N ALA A 21 8.55 -6.68 -5.58
CA ALA A 21 7.92 -7.23 -6.78
C ALA A 21 6.42 -6.97 -6.78
N HIS A 22 5.76 -7.15 -5.64
CA HIS A 22 4.32 -6.88 -5.53
C HIS A 22 4.04 -5.38 -5.73
N ARG A 23 4.83 -4.51 -5.11
CA ARG A 23 4.65 -3.06 -5.28
C ARG A 23 4.80 -2.65 -6.73
N LYS A 24 5.79 -3.21 -7.42
CA LYS A 24 5.98 -2.93 -8.84
C LYS A 24 4.79 -3.41 -9.66
N TRP A 25 4.28 -4.59 -9.34
CA TRP A 25 3.12 -5.15 -10.02
C TRP A 25 1.88 -4.25 -9.83
N VAL A 26 1.66 -3.77 -8.61
CA VAL A 26 0.54 -2.84 -8.30
C VAL A 26 0.65 -1.56 -9.13
N ARG A 27 1.87 -1.03 -9.30
CA ARG A 27 2.07 0.18 -10.08
C ARG A 27 1.81 0.00 -11.57
N GLY A 28 1.65 -1.22 -12.04
CA GLY A 28 1.29 -1.50 -13.43
C GLY A 28 -0.18 -1.30 -13.75
N PHE A 29 -1.00 -1.01 -12.75
CA PHE A 29 -2.43 -0.80 -12.94
C PHE A 29 -2.77 0.69 -12.98
N GLU A 30 -3.98 0.99 -13.47
CA GLU A 30 -4.47 2.36 -13.45
C GLU A 30 -4.81 2.79 -12.03
N CYS A 31 -4.99 4.09 -11.83
CA CYS A 31 -5.45 4.62 -10.54
C CYS A 31 -6.75 3.94 -10.13
N SER A 32 -6.83 3.53 -8.87
CA SER A 32 -8.02 2.83 -8.35
C SER A 32 -9.27 3.71 -8.30
N VAL A 33 -9.12 5.03 -8.37
CA VAL A 33 -10.27 5.93 -8.45
C VAL A 33 -10.88 5.80 -9.85
N PRO A 34 -12.15 5.35 -9.95
CA PRO A 34 -12.78 5.11 -11.25
C PRO A 34 -12.76 6.35 -12.15
N GLY A 35 -12.35 6.14 -13.40
CA GLY A 35 -12.34 7.22 -14.39
C GLY A 35 -11.20 8.20 -14.27
N CYS A 36 -10.25 7.98 -13.35
CA CYS A 36 -9.18 8.92 -13.10
C CYS A 36 -8.21 9.04 -14.29
N GLY A 37 -7.58 7.95 -14.68
CA GLY A 37 -6.64 7.92 -15.81
C GLY A 37 -5.36 8.72 -15.63
N GLN A 38 -5.12 9.30 -14.47
CA GLN A 38 -3.93 10.11 -14.22
C GLN A 38 -2.70 9.27 -13.90
N ARG A 39 -1.53 9.83 -14.16
CA ARG A 39 -0.24 9.19 -13.92
C ARG A 39 0.72 10.22 -13.30
N PRO A 40 1.84 9.79 -12.72
CA PRO A 40 2.29 8.39 -12.54
C PRO A 40 1.49 7.67 -11.46
N ILE A 41 1.60 6.33 -11.46
CA ILE A 41 0.96 5.48 -10.46
C ILE A 41 1.95 5.16 -9.36
N GLU A 42 1.48 5.24 -8.12
CA GLU A 42 2.26 4.89 -6.95
C GLU A 42 1.57 3.76 -6.18
N CYS A 43 2.36 3.00 -5.44
CA CYS A 43 1.83 1.97 -4.57
C CYS A 43 1.44 2.64 -3.26
N ALA A 44 0.15 2.77 -3.01
CA ALA A 44 -0.37 3.45 -1.83
C ALA A 44 -0.75 2.43 -0.76
N HIS A 45 -0.16 2.55 0.42
CA HIS A 45 -0.49 1.65 1.53
C HIS A 45 -1.81 2.05 2.17
N VAL A 46 -2.58 1.05 2.57
CA VAL A 46 -3.86 1.22 3.26
C VAL A 46 -3.66 0.89 4.72
N ARG A 47 -4.00 1.83 5.61
CA ARG A 47 -3.86 1.64 7.05
C ARG A 47 -5.15 1.22 7.73
N LEU A 48 -6.27 1.71 7.24
CA LEU A 48 -7.58 1.50 7.85
C LEU A 48 -7.95 0.01 7.86
N GLY A 49 -8.05 -0.56 9.05
CA GLY A 49 -8.42 -1.96 9.21
C GLY A 49 -7.32 -2.97 8.89
N THR A 50 -6.07 -2.49 8.72
CA THR A 50 -4.93 -3.35 8.39
C THR A 50 -3.97 -3.46 9.57
N ASP A 51 -2.77 -4.01 9.34
CA ASP A 51 -1.75 -4.12 10.37
C ASP A 51 -0.93 -2.85 10.59
N GLY A 52 -1.24 -1.77 9.86
CA GLY A 52 -0.61 -0.48 10.07
C GLY A 52 -1.21 0.25 11.27
N GLY A 53 -0.45 1.15 11.86
CA GLY A 53 -0.88 1.96 12.98
C GLY A 53 -0.07 3.24 13.07
N VAL A 54 -0.18 3.95 14.20
CA VAL A 54 0.58 5.18 14.40
C VAL A 54 2.07 4.86 14.34
N GLY A 55 2.77 5.44 13.37
CA GLY A 55 4.19 5.20 13.19
C GLY A 55 4.54 3.83 12.64
N ILE A 56 3.55 3.00 12.31
CA ILE A 56 3.77 1.65 11.78
C ILE A 56 3.27 1.59 10.35
N LYS A 57 4.19 1.33 9.43
CA LYS A 57 3.85 1.16 8.02
C LYS A 57 3.20 -0.19 7.79
N PRO A 58 2.04 -0.25 7.12
CA PRO A 58 1.39 -1.53 6.83
C PRO A 58 2.27 -2.42 5.94
N ALA A 59 2.00 -3.73 5.98
CA ALA A 59 2.65 -4.67 5.08
C ALA A 59 2.32 -4.33 3.62
N ASP A 60 3.22 -4.68 2.70
CA ASP A 60 3.04 -4.36 1.28
C ASP A 60 1.84 -5.06 0.65
N LYS A 61 1.32 -6.12 1.27
CA LYS A 61 0.09 -6.75 0.78
C LYS A 61 -1.13 -5.81 0.88
N TRP A 62 -1.03 -4.76 1.71
CA TRP A 62 -2.11 -3.79 1.88
C TRP A 62 -1.87 -2.56 1.02
N CYS A 63 -1.64 -2.76 -0.27
CA CYS A 63 -1.38 -1.67 -1.22
C CYS A 63 -2.43 -1.62 -2.31
N ILE A 64 -2.70 -0.40 -2.77
CA ILE A 64 -3.53 -0.18 -3.95
C ILE A 64 -2.79 0.75 -4.92
N SER A 65 -3.24 0.78 -6.16
CA SER A 65 -2.69 1.70 -7.15
C SER A 65 -3.41 3.04 -7.05
N LEU A 66 -2.66 4.10 -6.82
CA LEU A 66 -3.19 5.47 -6.87
C LEU A 66 -2.23 6.34 -7.68
N CYS A 67 -2.79 7.24 -8.48
CA CYS A 67 -1.95 8.23 -9.12
C CYS A 67 -1.36 9.17 -8.04
N VAL A 68 -0.32 9.90 -8.41
CA VAL A 68 0.37 10.78 -7.47
C VAL A 68 -0.59 11.78 -6.82
N PHE A 69 -1.60 12.25 -7.54
CA PHE A 69 -2.56 13.23 -7.04
C PHE A 69 -3.50 12.63 -6.00
N HIS A 70 -4.07 11.46 -6.30
CA HIS A 70 -4.98 10.79 -5.37
C HIS A 70 -4.23 10.20 -4.17
N HIS A 71 -2.98 9.78 -4.36
CA HIS A 71 -2.16 9.32 -3.24
C HIS A 71 -1.91 10.47 -2.26
N ALA A 72 -1.58 11.66 -2.78
CA ALA A 72 -1.41 12.84 -1.94
C ALA A 72 -2.71 13.21 -1.23
N GLU A 73 -3.85 13.10 -1.91
CA GLU A 73 -5.14 13.39 -1.32
C GLU A 73 -5.46 12.40 -0.18
N GLN A 74 -5.18 11.12 -0.38
CA GLN A 74 -5.37 10.12 0.67
C GLN A 74 -4.67 10.51 1.97
N HIS A 75 -3.43 10.99 1.86
CA HIS A 75 -2.68 11.43 3.02
C HIS A 75 -3.21 12.75 3.59
N GLN A 76 -3.68 13.64 2.73
CA GLN A 76 -4.14 14.95 3.15
C GLN A 76 -5.47 14.90 3.89
N ILE A 77 -6.45 14.18 3.37
CA ILE A 77 -7.79 14.14 3.96
C ILE A 77 -8.05 12.91 4.84
N GLY A 78 -7.15 11.93 4.81
CA GLY A 78 -7.31 10.70 5.57
C GLY A 78 -8.13 9.66 4.83
N GLU A 79 -7.95 8.40 5.21
CA GLU A 79 -8.55 7.27 4.47
C GLU A 79 -10.07 7.21 4.59
N ILE A 80 -10.60 7.52 5.77
CA ILE A 80 -12.06 7.49 5.98
C ILE A 80 -12.74 8.49 5.05
N GLN A 81 -12.23 9.71 5.00
CA GLN A 81 -12.81 10.74 4.13
C GLN A 81 -12.58 10.41 2.66
N PHE A 82 -11.40 9.87 2.34
CA PHE A 82 -11.09 9.46 0.97
C PHE A 82 -12.08 8.39 0.48
N GLU A 83 -12.40 7.41 1.33
CA GLU A 83 -13.39 6.38 0.99
C GLU A 83 -14.75 7.00 0.71
N LYS A 84 -15.16 7.97 1.49
CA LYS A 84 -16.44 8.63 1.30
C LYS A 84 -16.49 9.43 0.01
N VAL A 85 -15.43 10.20 -0.24
CA VAL A 85 -15.39 11.06 -1.44
C VAL A 85 -15.40 10.24 -2.72
N HIS A 86 -14.62 9.16 -2.76
CA HIS A 86 -14.46 8.37 -3.97
C HIS A 86 -15.31 7.10 -3.99
N ARG A 87 -16.06 6.84 -2.93
CA ARG A 87 -16.93 5.67 -2.80
C ARG A 87 -16.14 4.37 -2.98
N LEU A 88 -15.03 4.26 -2.27
CA LEU A 88 -14.13 3.12 -2.33
C LEU A 88 -14.04 2.45 -0.97
N ASP A 89 -13.80 1.13 -0.99
CA ASP A 89 -13.42 0.38 0.19
C ASP A 89 -11.94 0.03 0.01
N LEU A 90 -11.07 0.79 0.66
CA LEU A 90 -9.63 0.69 0.44
C LEU A 90 -9.07 -0.66 0.85
N LYS A 91 -9.51 -1.18 1.99
CA LYS A 91 -9.04 -2.49 2.45
C LYS A 91 -9.47 -3.60 1.50
N ALA A 92 -10.69 -3.55 0.99
CA ALA A 92 -11.18 -4.54 0.04
C ALA A 92 -10.41 -4.47 -1.27
N LEU A 93 -10.10 -3.26 -1.75
CA LEU A 93 -9.27 -3.10 -2.93
C LEU A 93 -7.86 -3.68 -2.72
N ALA A 94 -7.26 -3.40 -1.58
CA ALA A 94 -5.93 -3.93 -1.27
C ALA A 94 -5.96 -5.46 -1.21
N ALA A 95 -6.99 -6.03 -0.61
CA ALA A 95 -7.15 -7.48 -0.56
C ALA A 95 -7.28 -8.07 -1.97
N GLU A 96 -8.00 -7.40 -2.86
CA GLU A 96 -8.14 -7.86 -4.24
C GLU A 96 -6.80 -7.84 -4.96
N PHE A 97 -6.02 -6.78 -4.84
CA PHE A 97 -4.68 -6.74 -5.40
C PHE A 97 -3.83 -7.90 -4.87
N PHE A 98 -3.88 -8.14 -3.57
CA PHE A 98 -3.10 -9.22 -2.97
C PHE A 98 -3.49 -10.58 -3.57
N PHE A 99 -4.79 -10.88 -3.63
CA PHE A 99 -5.25 -12.16 -4.14
C PHE A 99 -4.94 -12.38 -5.62
N ARG A 100 -4.89 -11.31 -6.39
CA ARG A 100 -4.54 -11.38 -7.82
C ARG A 100 -3.06 -11.37 -8.08
N SER A 101 -2.26 -11.01 -7.12
CA SER A 101 -0.82 -10.84 -7.30
C SER A 101 -0.12 -12.16 -7.60
N PRO A 102 0.75 -12.21 -8.61
CA PRO A 102 1.59 -13.38 -8.83
C PRO A 102 2.68 -13.51 -7.77
N HIS A 103 2.81 -12.52 -6.89
CA HIS A 103 3.85 -12.48 -5.86
C HIS A 103 3.32 -12.78 -4.46
N ARG A 104 2.05 -13.12 -4.33
CA ARG A 104 1.43 -13.30 -3.00
C ARG A 104 2.06 -14.42 -2.19
N GLY A 105 2.65 -15.42 -2.83
CA GLY A 105 3.31 -16.50 -2.13
C GLY A 105 4.57 -16.10 -1.38
N ASN A 106 5.06 -14.88 -1.63
CA ASN A 106 6.26 -14.36 -1.00
C ASN A 106 5.95 -13.31 0.08
N MET A 107 4.70 -13.20 0.45
CA MET A 107 4.25 -12.20 1.45
C MET A 107 3.56 -12.87 2.68
#